data_0cfc2a4f96998d6f220cadb83d0f491b
#
_entry.id   0cfc2a4f96998d6f220cadb83d0f491b
#
_cell.length_a   1.000
_cell.length_b   1.000
_cell.length_c   1.000
_cell.angle_alpha   90.00
_cell.angle_beta   90.00
_cell.angle_gamma   90.00
#
_symmetry.space_group_name_H-M   'P 1'
#
loop_
_entity.id
_entity.type
_entity.pdbx_description
1 polymer ?
#
loop_
_entity_poly.entity_id
_entity_poly.type
_entity_poly.pdbx_seq_one_letter_code
_entity_poly.pdbx_strand_id
1 'polypeptide(L)'
;MSARMNTSRPLWPWLAGLALAVTAFAHDRARTPVRIPDIPGYRTLKCDFHIHTVFSDGKVWPDVRAEEAWREGLDAIAITDHIEYQPHKADLPTAHNRSWEIAHAHGEGLQLVVIRGSEITRAMPPGHLNAIFLTDARALDVPDWRAAVAEAQRQGAFIFWNHPGWTGQQPDGLSRWYSEHTELVASNQLHGIEVVNGREYYPEAHAWCLEKNLAMLSNSDIHSPLNLDYDLHAGDHRPITLVFARDGSPDAIKEALFARRTAVYSGTLLIGREEFLQPIFERSVRVLTPHVQVRGTGRAYVQLHNESDLPYTLHPATGDADLQFPRELRLPAGRTALLEVKGRAEDRQGERTIRLACTVTNLLVRPREPLHTELEFKVTLLPK
;
A
#
# COMPACT_ATOMS: atom_id res chain seq x y z
N MET A 1 -41.12 92.29 -4.13
CA MET A 1 -40.16 92.10 -3.05
C MET A 1 -39.87 90.58 -2.95
N SER A 2 -38.69 90.23 -3.35
CA SER A 2 -38.27 88.83 -3.65
C SER A 2 -37.65 88.18 -2.42
N ALA A 3 -38.15 87.05 -2.00
CA ALA A 3 -37.54 86.16 -1.01
C ALA A 3 -36.82 85.03 -1.69
N ARG A 4 -35.50 85.01 -1.54
CA ARG A 4 -34.67 83.89 -2.04
C ARG A 4 -34.71 82.71 -1.03
N MET A 5 -35.17 81.59 -1.45
CA MET A 5 -35.02 80.34 -0.71
C MET A 5 -33.60 79.72 -0.93
N ASN A 6 -32.93 79.49 0.15
CA ASN A 6 -31.59 78.89 0.20
C ASN A 6 -31.77 77.36 0.51
N THR A 7 -31.52 76.50 -0.44
CA THR A 7 -31.56 75.06 -0.26
C THR A 7 -30.14 74.48 -0.09
N SER A 8 -29.77 74.27 1.16
CA SER A 8 -28.56 73.48 1.46
C SER A 8 -28.82 72.00 1.34
N ARG A 9 -28.11 71.32 0.39
CA ARG A 9 -28.06 69.88 0.27
C ARG A 9 -27.02 69.34 1.22
N PRO A 10 -27.30 68.23 1.97
CA PRO A 10 -26.26 67.55 2.75
C PRO A 10 -25.41 66.68 1.84
N LEU A 11 -24.10 66.83 1.88
CA LEU A 11 -23.10 65.90 1.30
C LEU A 11 -22.98 64.68 2.19
N TRP A 12 -23.46 63.56 1.75
CA TRP A 12 -23.13 62.28 2.35
C TRP A 12 -21.76 61.78 1.85
N PRO A 13 -20.82 61.45 2.75
CA PRO A 13 -19.57 60.83 2.32
C PRO A 13 -19.80 59.36 2.01
N TRP A 14 -19.50 58.97 0.78
CA TRP A 14 -19.39 57.58 0.38
C TRP A 14 -18.13 56.98 1.03
N LEU A 15 -18.29 56.26 2.13
CA LEU A 15 -17.27 55.35 2.64
C LEU A 15 -17.26 54.10 1.73
N ALA A 16 -16.37 54.12 0.74
CA ALA A 16 -16.02 52.95 -0.02
C ALA A 16 -15.21 52.01 0.90
N GLY A 17 -15.88 51.00 1.47
CA GLY A 17 -15.24 49.93 2.19
C GLY A 17 -14.43 49.08 1.20
N LEU A 18 -13.10 49.24 1.25
CA LEU A 18 -12.17 48.34 0.56
C LEU A 18 -12.19 47.00 1.29
N ALA A 19 -13.01 46.04 0.82
CA ALA A 19 -12.92 44.67 1.26
C ALA A 19 -11.63 44.09 0.67
N LEU A 20 -10.56 43.99 1.48
CA LEU A 20 -9.41 43.17 1.18
C LEU A 20 -9.87 41.72 1.15
N ALA A 21 -10.14 41.20 -0.04
CA ALA A 21 -10.23 39.79 -0.29
C ALA A 21 -8.82 39.22 -0.06
N VAL A 22 -8.56 38.66 1.11
CA VAL A 22 -7.42 37.81 1.36
C VAL A 22 -7.69 36.56 0.53
N THR A 23 -7.22 36.52 -0.71
CA THR A 23 -7.08 35.29 -1.45
C THR A 23 -6.02 34.46 -0.71
N ALA A 24 -6.47 33.56 0.15
CA ALA A 24 -5.65 32.46 0.60
C ALA A 24 -5.24 31.73 -0.68
N PHE A 25 -3.99 31.87 -1.10
CA PHE A 25 -3.38 30.98 -2.06
C PHE A 25 -3.37 29.61 -1.37
N ALA A 26 -4.42 28.83 -1.53
CA ALA A 26 -4.36 27.42 -1.33
C ALA A 26 -3.31 26.94 -2.34
N HIS A 27 -2.09 26.67 -1.87
CA HIS A 27 -1.15 25.90 -2.66
C HIS A 27 -1.87 24.61 -3.00
N ASP A 28 -2.11 24.40 -4.29
CA ASP A 28 -2.78 23.20 -4.78
C ASP A 28 -1.88 22.02 -4.39
N ARG A 29 -2.22 21.37 -3.27
CA ARG A 29 -1.45 20.24 -2.75
C ARG A 29 -1.76 19.06 -3.64
N ALA A 30 -0.85 18.76 -4.56
CA ALA A 30 -1.00 17.62 -5.46
C ALA A 30 -0.90 16.32 -4.66
N ARG A 31 -2.00 15.55 -4.63
CA ARG A 31 -2.04 14.16 -4.17
C ARG A 31 -2.04 13.26 -5.39
N THR A 32 -1.21 12.24 -5.39
CA THR A 32 -1.17 11.21 -6.43
C THR A 32 -1.86 9.96 -5.91
N PRO A 33 -3.15 9.73 -6.23
CA PRO A 33 -3.86 8.55 -5.73
C PRO A 33 -3.27 7.27 -6.32
N VAL A 34 -3.06 6.27 -5.49
CA VAL A 34 -2.68 4.91 -5.93
C VAL A 34 -3.96 4.13 -6.24
N ARG A 35 -4.19 3.82 -7.51
CA ARG A 35 -5.40 3.15 -7.99
C ARG A 35 -5.22 1.63 -7.95
N ILE A 36 -5.68 1.04 -6.87
CA ILE A 36 -5.82 -0.41 -6.72
C ILE A 36 -7.31 -0.65 -6.44
N PRO A 37 -7.99 -1.57 -7.17
CA PRO A 37 -9.43 -1.75 -7.02
C PRO A 37 -9.80 -2.27 -5.64
N ASP A 38 -10.97 -1.88 -5.19
CA ASP A 38 -11.61 -2.51 -4.04
C ASP A 38 -11.95 -3.97 -4.37
N ILE A 39 -11.93 -4.84 -3.36
CA ILE A 39 -12.33 -6.24 -3.51
C ILE A 39 -13.75 -6.46 -2.96
N PRO A 40 -14.44 -7.56 -3.29
CA PRO A 40 -15.80 -7.79 -2.81
C PRO A 40 -15.92 -7.69 -1.30
N GLY A 41 -16.75 -6.74 -0.83
CA GLY A 41 -17.02 -6.51 0.59
C GLY A 41 -16.01 -5.63 1.33
N TYR A 42 -14.92 -5.18 0.69
CA TYR A 42 -13.87 -4.39 1.33
C TYR A 42 -13.33 -3.30 0.42
N ARG A 43 -12.97 -2.16 1.03
CA ARG A 43 -12.13 -1.13 0.43
C ARG A 43 -10.66 -1.56 0.51
N THR A 44 -9.90 -1.24 -0.52
CA THR A 44 -8.44 -1.47 -0.54
C THR A 44 -7.73 -0.20 -0.10
N LEU A 45 -7.32 -0.17 1.17
CA LEU A 45 -6.60 0.96 1.76
C LEU A 45 -5.09 0.78 1.59
N LYS A 46 -4.38 1.88 1.31
CA LYS A 46 -2.93 1.95 1.13
C LYS A 46 -2.31 2.48 2.39
N CYS A 47 -1.47 1.68 3.04
CA CYS A 47 -0.97 1.97 4.37
C CYS A 47 0.55 1.75 4.47
N ASP A 48 1.19 2.49 5.39
CA ASP A 48 2.57 2.30 5.81
C ASP A 48 2.64 2.38 7.34
N PHE A 49 3.01 1.29 7.98
CA PHE A 49 2.95 1.15 9.44
C PHE A 49 4.32 1.15 10.12
N HIS A 50 5.38 1.57 9.39
CA HIS A 50 6.74 1.65 9.93
C HIS A 50 7.45 2.92 9.42
N ILE A 51 7.39 3.98 10.23
CA ILE A 51 7.88 5.31 9.86
C ILE A 51 8.59 5.95 11.05
N HIS A 52 9.81 6.47 10.82
CA HIS A 52 10.64 7.17 11.79
C HIS A 52 10.65 8.67 11.58
N THR A 53 10.81 9.41 12.68
CA THR A 53 10.89 10.86 12.71
C THR A 53 12.13 11.33 13.48
N VAL A 54 12.33 12.63 13.58
CA VAL A 54 13.39 13.24 14.41
C VAL A 54 13.26 12.92 15.91
N PHE A 55 12.14 12.32 16.34
CA PHE A 55 11.94 11.86 17.72
C PHE A 55 12.60 10.52 18.02
N SER A 56 13.11 9.83 17.00
CA SER A 56 14.08 8.74 17.12
C SER A 56 15.31 9.05 16.26
N ASP A 57 15.62 8.27 15.27
CA ASP A 57 16.79 8.43 14.39
C ASP A 57 16.42 8.87 12.96
N GLY A 58 15.14 9.11 12.71
CA GLY A 58 14.69 9.72 11.46
C GLY A 58 15.14 11.17 11.33
N LYS A 59 15.16 11.68 10.10
CA LYS A 59 15.64 13.03 9.75
C LYS A 59 14.52 14.00 9.40
N VAL A 60 13.28 13.58 9.54
CA VAL A 60 12.10 14.31 9.05
C VAL A 60 11.14 14.61 10.20
N TRP A 61 10.57 15.81 10.20
CA TRP A 61 9.60 16.24 11.19
C TRP A 61 8.25 15.49 11.01
N PRO A 62 7.51 15.17 12.09
CA PRO A 62 6.34 14.29 12.01
C PRO A 62 5.20 14.75 11.10
N ASP A 63 4.90 16.06 11.04
CA ASP A 63 3.89 16.60 10.14
C ASP A 63 4.29 16.49 8.66
N VAL A 64 5.59 16.58 8.37
CA VAL A 64 6.13 16.33 7.01
C VAL A 64 5.95 14.86 6.62
N ARG A 65 6.11 13.91 7.56
CA ARG A 65 5.81 12.49 7.30
C ARG A 65 4.35 12.27 6.90
N ALA A 66 3.42 12.95 7.58
CA ALA A 66 2.01 12.90 7.22
C ALA A 66 1.74 13.53 5.84
N GLU A 67 2.39 14.65 5.54
CA GLU A 67 2.28 15.30 4.22
C GLU A 67 2.86 14.42 3.09
N GLU A 68 4.04 13.80 3.29
CA GLU A 68 4.65 12.86 2.33
C GLU A 68 3.69 11.70 2.02
N ALA A 69 3.16 11.05 3.05
CA ALA A 69 2.24 9.91 2.91
C ALA A 69 0.95 10.29 2.17
N TRP A 70 0.36 11.43 2.52
CA TRP A 70 -0.84 11.93 1.85
C TRP A 70 -0.60 12.22 0.37
N ARG A 71 0.54 12.86 0.04
CA ARG A 71 0.90 13.19 -1.35
C ARG A 71 1.07 11.95 -2.22
N GLU A 72 1.60 10.88 -1.66
CA GLU A 72 1.72 9.58 -2.35
C GLU A 72 0.41 8.78 -2.41
N GLY A 73 -0.67 9.29 -1.87
CA GLY A 73 -1.98 8.66 -1.95
C GLY A 73 -2.23 7.59 -0.88
N LEU A 74 -1.44 7.56 0.20
CA LEU A 74 -1.73 6.67 1.32
C LEU A 74 -3.02 7.08 2.05
N ASP A 75 -3.71 6.10 2.61
CA ASP A 75 -4.95 6.26 3.39
C ASP A 75 -4.67 6.25 4.89
N ALA A 76 -3.63 5.52 5.32
CA ALA A 76 -3.22 5.47 6.73
C ALA A 76 -1.71 5.28 6.88
N ILE A 77 -1.16 5.83 7.97
CA ILE A 77 0.22 5.60 8.42
C ILE A 77 0.26 5.31 9.92
N ALA A 78 1.34 4.67 10.38
CA ALA A 78 1.69 4.67 11.79
C ALA A 78 3.04 5.36 12.00
N ILE A 79 3.13 6.21 13.02
CA ILE A 79 4.40 6.75 13.50
C ILE A 79 4.94 5.76 14.53
N THR A 80 6.14 5.24 14.28
CA THR A 80 6.72 4.12 15.03
C THR A 80 8.16 4.40 15.45
N ASP A 81 8.42 5.61 15.94
CA ASP A 81 9.72 5.97 16.49
C ASP A 81 10.20 4.94 17.53
N HIS A 82 11.50 4.67 17.55
CA HIS A 82 12.15 3.77 18.51
C HIS A 82 11.87 4.18 19.97
N ILE A 83 11.61 3.20 20.83
CA ILE A 83 11.53 3.42 22.28
C ILE A 83 12.93 3.61 22.85
N GLU A 84 13.87 2.73 22.53
CA GLU A 84 15.16 2.65 23.19
C GLU A 84 16.26 3.47 22.51
N TYR A 85 16.07 3.82 21.24
CA TYR A 85 17.09 4.50 20.45
C TYR A 85 16.66 5.93 20.10
N GLN A 86 17.22 6.89 20.84
CA GLN A 86 16.89 8.32 20.76
C GLN A 86 18.18 9.16 20.55
N PRO A 87 18.80 9.10 19.36
CA PRO A 87 20.09 9.78 19.12
C PRO A 87 19.98 11.29 19.20
N HIS A 88 18.80 11.87 18.97
CA HIS A 88 18.56 13.31 19.01
C HIS A 88 18.12 13.83 20.39
N LYS A 89 18.14 13.01 21.44
CA LYS A 89 17.65 13.38 22.80
C LYS A 89 18.37 14.59 23.45
N ALA A 90 19.54 14.96 22.95
CA ALA A 90 20.23 16.15 23.42
C ALA A 90 19.56 17.45 22.94
N ASP A 91 18.93 17.41 21.76
CA ASP A 91 18.28 18.55 21.13
C ASP A 91 16.74 18.48 21.26
N LEU A 92 16.18 17.27 21.25
CA LEU A 92 14.75 17.01 21.37
C LEU A 92 14.47 16.17 22.63
N PRO A 93 13.63 16.64 23.57
CA PRO A 93 13.24 15.86 24.73
C PRO A 93 12.60 14.54 24.34
N THR A 94 12.98 13.46 25.01
CA THR A 94 12.35 12.15 24.84
C THR A 94 10.87 12.24 25.23
N ALA A 95 9.98 12.07 24.28
CA ALA A 95 8.53 12.13 24.48
C ALA A 95 7.84 11.21 23.47
N HIS A 96 7.77 9.91 23.77
CA HIS A 96 7.34 8.84 22.86
C HIS A 96 5.94 9.02 22.23
N ASN A 97 5.07 9.85 22.79
CA ASN A 97 3.78 10.17 22.17
C ASN A 97 3.83 11.38 21.25
N ARG A 98 4.87 12.25 21.39
CA ARG A 98 4.85 13.59 20.79
C ARG A 98 4.90 13.58 19.27
N SER A 99 5.68 12.68 18.69
CA SER A 99 5.76 12.55 17.23
C SER A 99 4.40 12.18 16.62
N TRP A 100 3.69 11.25 17.23
CA TRP A 100 2.34 10.92 16.81
C TRP A 100 1.38 12.12 16.98
N GLU A 101 1.41 12.84 18.10
CA GLU A 101 0.54 13.99 18.33
C GLU A 101 0.68 15.05 17.24
N ILE A 102 1.92 15.34 16.81
CA ILE A 102 2.22 16.31 15.76
C ILE A 102 1.71 15.79 14.40
N ALA A 103 2.05 14.56 14.03
CA ALA A 103 1.65 13.97 12.77
C ALA A 103 0.12 13.81 12.67
N HIS A 104 -0.52 13.40 13.77
CA HIS A 104 -1.97 13.18 13.84
C HIS A 104 -2.74 14.51 13.63
N ALA A 105 -2.36 15.57 14.34
CA ALA A 105 -2.98 16.88 14.21
C ALA A 105 -2.88 17.43 12.76
N HIS A 106 -1.77 17.14 12.07
CA HIS A 106 -1.62 17.50 10.65
C HIS A 106 -2.46 16.58 9.75
N GLY A 107 -2.44 15.28 10.02
CA GLY A 107 -3.19 14.25 9.27
C GLY A 107 -4.70 14.46 9.27
N GLU A 108 -5.29 14.95 10.39
CA GLU A 108 -6.71 15.31 10.46
C GLU A 108 -7.09 16.32 9.37
N GLY A 109 -6.27 17.35 9.16
CA GLY A 109 -6.47 18.37 8.12
C GLY A 109 -6.35 17.81 6.69
N LEU A 110 -5.68 16.66 6.52
CA LEU A 110 -5.46 15.97 5.25
C LEU A 110 -6.44 14.81 5.03
N GLN A 111 -7.25 14.46 6.02
CA GLN A 111 -8.06 13.22 6.02
C GLN A 111 -7.20 11.95 5.90
N LEU A 112 -5.98 11.98 6.43
CA LEU A 112 -5.06 10.87 6.55
C LEU A 112 -5.19 10.26 7.95
N VAL A 113 -5.40 8.95 8.05
CA VAL A 113 -5.39 8.26 9.34
C VAL A 113 -3.96 8.13 9.84
N VAL A 114 -3.64 8.74 10.98
CA VAL A 114 -2.33 8.64 11.63
C VAL A 114 -2.47 7.83 12.92
N ILE A 115 -1.93 6.62 12.91
CA ILE A 115 -2.02 5.64 14.01
C ILE A 115 -0.85 5.86 14.96
N ARG A 116 -1.14 5.84 16.28
CA ARG A 116 -0.08 5.85 17.30
C ARG A 116 0.58 4.49 17.37
N GLY A 117 1.88 4.47 17.18
CA GLY A 117 2.71 3.28 17.32
C GLY A 117 4.04 3.60 17.99
N SER A 118 4.85 2.58 18.13
CA SER A 118 6.25 2.68 18.50
C SER A 118 6.98 1.40 18.15
N GLU A 119 8.29 1.51 17.93
CA GLU A 119 9.15 0.37 17.71
C GLU A 119 9.86 -0.04 19.00
N ILE A 120 9.61 -1.28 19.45
CA ILE A 120 10.34 -1.94 20.52
C ILE A 120 11.63 -2.50 19.92
N THR A 121 12.74 -1.80 20.14
CA THR A 121 14.03 -2.03 19.48
C THR A 121 14.91 -2.95 20.32
N ARG A 122 15.05 -4.20 19.92
CA ARG A 122 15.82 -5.22 20.64
C ARG A 122 16.74 -5.99 19.71
N ALA A 123 17.82 -6.52 20.29
CA ALA A 123 18.67 -7.45 19.56
C ALA A 123 17.89 -8.72 19.16
N MET A 124 18.32 -9.36 18.07
CA MET A 124 17.78 -10.64 17.63
C MET A 124 18.33 -11.80 18.49
N PRO A 125 17.49 -12.68 19.03
CA PRO A 125 16.05 -12.63 19.10
C PRO A 125 15.49 -11.76 20.24
N PRO A 126 14.26 -11.23 20.20
CA PRO A 126 13.26 -11.40 19.15
C PRO A 126 13.47 -10.48 17.95
N GLY A 127 14.37 -9.50 17.99
CA GLY A 127 14.53 -8.43 17.02
C GLY A 127 13.60 -7.25 17.30
N HIS A 128 13.41 -6.41 16.31
CA HIS A 128 12.57 -5.24 16.38
C HIS A 128 11.08 -5.62 16.18
N LEU A 129 10.23 -5.04 17.00
CA LEU A 129 8.78 -5.26 16.94
C LEU A 129 8.06 -3.92 16.93
N ASN A 130 7.21 -3.68 15.94
CA ASN A 130 6.29 -2.55 15.98
C ASN A 130 5.02 -2.91 16.73
N ALA A 131 4.57 -2.00 17.60
CA ALA A 131 3.27 -2.03 18.25
C ALA A 131 2.47 -0.81 17.78
N ILE A 132 1.33 -1.00 17.13
CA ILE A 132 0.48 0.07 16.62
C ILE A 132 -0.91 0.02 17.24
N PHE A 133 -1.67 1.13 17.20
CA PHE A 133 -2.92 1.38 17.95
C PHE A 133 -2.70 1.49 19.46
N LEU A 134 -1.56 2.03 19.87
CA LEU A 134 -1.27 2.31 21.26
C LEU A 134 -2.12 3.48 21.78
N THR A 135 -2.43 3.45 23.07
CA THR A 135 -3.02 4.59 23.81
C THR A 135 -1.92 5.44 24.44
N ASP A 136 -0.81 4.83 24.85
CA ASP A 136 0.36 5.50 25.43
C ASP A 136 1.65 4.72 25.11
N ALA A 137 2.48 5.26 24.22
CA ALA A 137 3.76 4.65 23.85
C ALA A 137 4.81 4.70 24.99
N ARG A 138 4.72 5.68 25.92
CA ARG A 138 5.66 5.81 27.05
C ARG A 138 5.65 4.60 27.97
N ALA A 139 4.52 3.90 28.05
CA ALA A 139 4.37 2.72 28.89
C ALA A 139 5.20 1.52 28.39
N LEU A 140 5.72 1.58 27.15
CA LEU A 140 6.59 0.56 26.56
C LEU A 140 8.07 0.78 26.90
N ASP A 141 8.44 1.93 27.48
CA ASP A 141 9.82 2.25 27.88
C ASP A 141 10.21 1.51 29.17
N VAL A 142 10.41 0.22 29.02
CA VAL A 142 10.79 -0.70 30.12
C VAL A 142 11.96 -1.61 29.68
N PRO A 143 12.86 -1.99 30.60
CA PRO A 143 14.06 -2.75 30.26
C PRO A 143 13.79 -4.13 29.63
N ASP A 144 12.78 -4.84 30.11
CA ASP A 144 12.41 -6.18 29.63
C ASP A 144 11.48 -6.09 28.41
N TRP A 145 11.90 -6.66 27.28
CA TRP A 145 11.11 -6.64 26.04
C TRP A 145 9.78 -7.39 26.17
N ARG A 146 9.73 -8.46 27.00
CA ARG A 146 8.47 -9.19 27.26
C ARG A 146 7.47 -8.31 28.01
N ALA A 147 7.95 -7.50 28.95
CA ALA A 147 7.10 -6.52 29.64
C ALA A 147 6.59 -5.43 28.69
N ALA A 148 7.43 -4.94 27.78
CA ALA A 148 7.02 -3.98 26.76
C ALA A 148 5.94 -4.55 25.82
N VAL A 149 6.13 -5.78 25.34
CA VAL A 149 5.15 -6.48 24.49
C VAL A 149 3.84 -6.78 25.25
N ALA A 150 3.93 -7.22 26.50
CA ALA A 150 2.75 -7.46 27.33
C ALA A 150 1.96 -6.15 27.58
N GLU A 151 2.65 -5.04 27.78
CA GLU A 151 2.02 -3.73 27.91
C GLU A 151 1.35 -3.30 26.59
N ALA A 152 2.00 -3.47 25.45
CA ALA A 152 1.40 -3.22 24.15
C ALA A 152 0.14 -4.07 23.92
N GLN A 153 0.17 -5.36 24.28
CA GLN A 153 -1.00 -6.25 24.23
C GLN A 153 -2.12 -5.77 25.17
N ARG A 154 -1.79 -5.33 26.39
CA ARG A 154 -2.77 -4.78 27.35
C ARG A 154 -3.49 -3.56 26.80
N GLN A 155 -2.81 -2.75 25.98
CA GLN A 155 -3.41 -1.62 25.27
C GLN A 155 -4.21 -2.06 24.03
N GLY A 156 -4.21 -3.33 23.68
CA GLY A 156 -4.88 -3.88 22.50
C GLY A 156 -4.15 -3.53 21.19
N ALA A 157 -2.84 -3.34 21.25
CA ALA A 157 -2.04 -3.05 20.07
C ALA A 157 -1.98 -4.23 19.09
N PHE A 158 -1.86 -3.93 17.81
CA PHE A 158 -1.45 -4.88 16.79
C PHE A 158 0.08 -4.88 16.76
N ILE A 159 0.70 -6.04 16.98
CA ILE A 159 2.15 -6.18 17.10
C ILE A 159 2.67 -7.00 15.93
N PHE A 160 3.74 -6.54 15.28
CA PHE A 160 4.35 -7.25 14.17
C PHE A 160 5.88 -7.18 14.20
N TRP A 161 6.49 -8.20 13.60
CA TRP A 161 7.96 -8.33 13.53
C TRP A 161 8.50 -7.57 12.32
N ASN A 162 9.47 -6.70 12.57
CA ASN A 162 10.09 -5.84 11.58
C ASN A 162 11.26 -6.54 10.88
N HIS A 163 11.47 -6.27 9.59
CA HIS A 163 12.66 -6.59 8.78
C HIS A 163 13.45 -7.85 9.23
N PRO A 164 12.85 -9.05 9.19
CA PRO A 164 13.38 -10.27 9.84
C PRO A 164 14.73 -10.76 9.30
N GLY A 165 15.14 -10.31 8.12
CA GLY A 165 16.43 -10.60 7.50
C GLY A 165 17.38 -9.40 7.44
N TRP A 166 17.08 -8.31 8.15
CA TRP A 166 17.93 -7.13 8.14
C TRP A 166 19.39 -7.45 8.52
N THR A 167 20.35 -7.08 7.65
CA THR A 167 21.76 -7.44 7.80
C THR A 167 22.44 -6.88 9.05
N GLY A 168 21.87 -5.83 9.66
CA GLY A 168 22.32 -5.32 10.96
C GLY A 168 22.12 -6.30 12.11
N GLN A 169 21.16 -7.22 12.00
CA GLN A 169 20.87 -8.27 12.99
C GLN A 169 21.09 -9.69 12.46
N GLN A 170 20.97 -9.90 11.15
CA GLN A 170 21.19 -11.15 10.43
C GLN A 170 22.24 -10.90 9.34
N PRO A 171 23.56 -11.03 9.64
CA PRO A 171 24.63 -10.58 8.75
C PRO A 171 24.63 -11.23 7.36
N ASP A 172 24.00 -12.40 7.20
CA ASP A 172 23.84 -13.09 5.92
C ASP A 172 22.53 -12.78 5.18
N GLY A 173 21.70 -11.89 5.75
CA GLY A 173 20.41 -11.48 5.17
C GLY A 173 19.30 -12.53 5.24
N LEU A 174 19.54 -13.67 5.92
CA LEU A 174 18.55 -14.76 6.00
C LEU A 174 17.67 -14.61 7.23
N SER A 175 16.38 -14.55 7.03
CA SER A 175 15.42 -14.56 8.13
C SER A 175 15.42 -15.89 8.85
N ARG A 176 15.39 -15.87 10.20
CA ARG A 176 15.38 -17.08 11.03
C ARG A 176 14.30 -17.02 12.08
N TRP A 177 13.56 -18.12 12.21
CA TRP A 177 12.54 -18.27 13.25
C TRP A 177 13.17 -18.78 14.55
N TYR A 178 13.01 -18.02 15.65
CA TYR A 178 13.53 -18.37 16.98
C TYR A 178 12.42 -18.82 17.92
N SER A 179 12.81 -19.38 19.09
CA SER A 179 11.90 -19.78 20.17
C SER A 179 11.02 -18.63 20.67
N GLU A 180 11.58 -17.42 20.73
CA GLU A 180 10.91 -16.19 21.15
C GLU A 180 9.74 -15.84 20.22
N HIS A 181 9.88 -16.05 18.89
CA HIS A 181 8.77 -15.86 17.96
C HIS A 181 7.68 -16.91 18.15
N THR A 182 8.06 -18.15 18.51
CA THR A 182 7.09 -19.19 18.84
C THR A 182 6.33 -18.84 20.13
N GLU A 183 7.03 -18.32 21.15
CA GLU A 183 6.44 -17.81 22.38
C GLU A 183 5.42 -16.69 22.09
N LEU A 184 5.80 -15.71 21.29
CA LEU A 184 4.96 -14.56 20.92
C LEU A 184 3.69 -14.99 20.16
N VAL A 185 3.81 -15.94 19.22
CA VAL A 185 2.64 -16.47 18.50
C VAL A 185 1.73 -17.27 19.45
N ALA A 186 2.30 -18.12 20.29
CA ALA A 186 1.53 -18.95 21.22
C ALA A 186 0.77 -18.12 22.27
N SER A 187 1.32 -16.95 22.67
CA SER A 187 0.70 -16.01 23.60
C SER A 187 -0.19 -14.96 22.92
N ASN A 188 -0.41 -15.08 21.59
CA ASN A 188 -1.15 -14.10 20.78
C ASN A 188 -0.59 -12.67 20.93
N GLN A 189 0.75 -12.56 20.87
CA GLN A 189 1.51 -11.31 20.98
C GLN A 189 2.27 -10.96 19.70
N LEU A 190 2.21 -11.82 18.67
CA LEU A 190 2.69 -11.55 17.33
C LEU A 190 1.57 -11.78 16.33
N HIS A 191 1.18 -10.74 15.61
CA HIS A 191 0.00 -10.75 14.73
C HIS A 191 0.35 -10.66 13.25
N GLY A 192 1.56 -10.17 12.92
CA GLY A 192 2.05 -10.00 11.55
C GLY A 192 3.57 -9.98 11.46
N ILE A 193 4.07 -10.01 10.24
CA ILE A 193 5.51 -9.89 9.93
C ILE A 193 5.67 -9.00 8.70
N GLU A 194 6.72 -8.20 8.64
CA GLU A 194 7.12 -7.54 7.41
C GLU A 194 7.66 -8.56 6.42
N VAL A 195 6.87 -8.80 5.38
CA VAL A 195 7.25 -9.60 4.22
C VAL A 195 8.14 -8.79 3.28
N VAL A 196 7.93 -7.47 3.28
CA VAL A 196 8.82 -6.51 2.63
C VAL A 196 9.08 -5.36 3.60
N ASN A 197 10.35 -4.95 3.70
CA ASN A 197 10.76 -3.73 4.40
C ASN A 197 11.68 -2.93 3.46
N GLY A 198 11.39 -1.66 3.25
CA GLY A 198 12.10 -0.86 2.26
C GLY A 198 12.06 -1.52 0.88
N ARG A 199 13.21 -1.99 0.39
CA ARG A 199 13.31 -2.68 -0.91
C ARG A 199 13.56 -4.18 -0.79
N GLU A 200 13.60 -4.71 0.42
CA GLU A 200 13.95 -6.11 0.67
C GLU A 200 12.71 -6.99 0.85
N TYR A 201 12.65 -8.06 0.08
CA TYR A 201 11.63 -9.11 0.20
C TYR A 201 12.19 -10.30 0.99
N TYR A 202 11.43 -10.74 2.00
CA TYR A 202 11.78 -11.86 2.87
C TYR A 202 10.88 -13.07 2.59
N PRO A 203 11.31 -14.00 1.72
CA PRO A 203 10.50 -15.17 1.35
C PRO A 203 10.18 -16.10 2.52
N GLU A 204 11.06 -16.18 3.53
CA GLU A 204 10.81 -16.95 4.75
C GLU A 204 9.66 -16.34 5.56
N ALA A 205 9.65 -15.01 5.70
CA ALA A 205 8.56 -14.29 6.38
C ALA A 205 7.22 -14.49 5.66
N HIS A 206 7.22 -14.47 4.31
CA HIS A 206 6.04 -14.78 3.51
C HIS A 206 5.53 -16.22 3.80
N ALA A 207 6.43 -17.21 3.83
CA ALA A 207 6.07 -18.58 4.17
C ALA A 207 5.50 -18.69 5.60
N TRP A 208 6.12 -18.05 6.58
CA TRP A 208 5.65 -18.08 7.97
C TRP A 208 4.29 -17.39 8.16
N CYS A 209 4.03 -16.31 7.42
CA CYS A 209 2.72 -15.65 7.46
C CYS A 209 1.59 -16.59 6.99
N LEU A 210 1.86 -17.41 5.98
CA LEU A 210 0.90 -18.42 5.50
C LEU A 210 0.77 -19.57 6.48
N GLU A 211 1.90 -20.13 6.94
CA GLU A 211 1.95 -21.32 7.80
C GLU A 211 1.36 -21.05 9.19
N LYS A 212 1.68 -19.90 9.78
CA LYS A 212 1.28 -19.53 11.16
C LYS A 212 0.06 -18.61 11.20
N ASN A 213 -0.54 -18.36 10.03
CA ASN A 213 -1.70 -17.49 9.87
C ASN A 213 -1.49 -16.09 10.46
N LEU A 214 -0.41 -15.41 10.06
CA LEU A 214 -0.08 -14.04 10.44
C LEU A 214 -0.41 -13.07 9.29
N ALA A 215 -0.58 -11.78 9.61
CA ALA A 215 -0.76 -10.75 8.61
C ALA A 215 0.56 -10.49 7.85
N MET A 216 0.47 -10.25 6.54
CA MET A 216 1.60 -9.87 5.69
C MET A 216 1.65 -8.35 5.62
N LEU A 217 2.79 -7.77 5.97
CA LEU A 217 2.98 -6.32 5.92
C LEU A 217 4.13 -5.95 4.98
N SER A 218 4.04 -4.72 4.48
CA SER A 218 5.06 -4.09 3.66
C SER A 218 5.15 -2.63 4.07
N ASN A 219 6.28 -2.24 4.62
CA ASN A 219 6.46 -0.91 5.17
C ASN A 219 7.78 -0.29 4.72
N SER A 220 7.85 1.04 4.79
CA SER A 220 9.01 1.76 4.29
C SER A 220 10.20 1.75 5.24
N ASP A 221 9.94 1.76 6.54
CA ASP A 221 10.98 1.97 7.57
C ASP A 221 11.79 3.25 7.29
N ILE A 222 11.07 4.30 6.86
CA ILE A 222 11.70 5.47 6.29
C ILE A 222 12.29 6.38 7.34
N HIS A 223 13.58 6.69 7.17
CA HIS A 223 14.35 7.57 8.05
C HIS A 223 14.67 8.91 7.38
N SER A 224 15.06 8.89 6.10
CA SER A 224 15.40 10.08 5.32
C SER A 224 14.15 10.75 4.72
N PRO A 225 14.24 11.98 4.19
CA PRO A 225 13.21 12.51 3.29
C PRO A 225 12.90 11.53 2.17
N LEU A 226 11.61 11.34 1.88
CA LEU A 226 11.12 10.29 0.99
C LEU A 226 11.77 10.28 -0.40
N ASN A 227 11.96 11.45 -0.98
CA ASN A 227 12.55 11.61 -2.31
C ASN A 227 14.06 11.32 -2.38
N LEU A 228 14.72 11.04 -1.25
CA LEU A 228 16.11 10.55 -1.24
C LEU A 228 16.17 9.03 -1.36
N ASP A 229 15.11 8.33 -0.95
CA ASP A 229 15.06 6.87 -0.95
C ASP A 229 14.25 6.32 -2.13
N TYR A 230 13.28 7.11 -2.66
CA TYR A 230 12.40 6.71 -3.77
C TYR A 230 12.34 7.79 -4.85
N ASP A 231 12.57 7.40 -6.12
CA ASP A 231 12.42 8.28 -7.29
C ASP A 231 10.95 8.33 -7.76
N LEU A 232 10.16 9.16 -7.08
CA LEU A 232 8.73 9.32 -7.38
C LEU A 232 8.47 9.82 -8.81
N HIS A 233 9.44 10.56 -9.42
CA HIS A 233 9.31 11.03 -10.81
C HIS A 233 9.47 9.91 -11.82
N ALA A 234 10.27 8.90 -11.50
CA ALA A 234 10.40 7.68 -12.31
C ALA A 234 9.26 6.68 -12.09
N GLY A 235 8.30 6.99 -11.21
CA GLY A 235 7.19 6.10 -10.86
C GLY A 235 7.54 5.06 -9.79
N ASP A 236 8.66 5.26 -9.09
CA ASP A 236 9.00 4.48 -7.90
C ASP A 236 8.11 4.90 -6.72
N HIS A 237 7.93 4.02 -5.74
CA HIS A 237 7.12 4.28 -4.56
C HIS A 237 7.63 3.51 -3.34
N ARG A 238 7.30 4.00 -2.14
CA ARG A 238 7.55 3.22 -0.92
C ARG A 238 6.76 1.90 -0.95
N PRO A 239 7.21 0.86 -0.28
CA PRO A 239 6.39 -0.33 -0.10
C PRO A 239 5.10 0.01 0.67
N ILE A 240 4.02 -0.65 0.29
CA ILE A 240 2.66 -0.34 0.76
C ILE A 240 2.03 -1.63 1.30
N THR A 241 1.53 -1.58 2.52
CA THR A 241 0.60 -2.59 3.03
C THR A 241 -0.80 -2.25 2.50
N LEU A 242 -1.36 -3.13 1.68
CA LEU A 242 -2.77 -3.07 1.30
C LEU A 242 -3.60 -3.68 2.43
N VAL A 243 -4.56 -2.92 2.94
CA VAL A 243 -5.48 -3.37 3.99
C VAL A 243 -6.89 -3.43 3.43
N PHE A 244 -7.52 -4.61 3.49
CA PHE A 244 -8.89 -4.82 3.00
C PHE A 244 -9.86 -4.62 4.16
N ALA A 245 -10.30 -3.36 4.33
CA ALA A 245 -11.15 -2.91 5.42
C ALA A 245 -12.56 -2.57 4.94
N ARG A 246 -13.54 -2.56 5.84
CA ARG A 246 -14.93 -2.21 5.50
C ARG A 246 -15.08 -0.74 5.15
N ASP A 247 -14.31 0.11 5.81
CA ASP A 247 -14.21 1.55 5.57
C ASP A 247 -12.81 2.06 5.94
N GLY A 248 -12.59 3.38 5.86
CA GLY A 248 -11.30 4.03 6.14
C GLY A 248 -11.08 4.41 7.61
N SER A 249 -11.92 3.94 8.55
CA SER A 249 -11.76 4.27 9.97
C SER A 249 -10.59 3.51 10.62
N PRO A 250 -9.95 4.08 11.67
CA PRO A 250 -8.92 3.37 12.43
C PRO A 250 -9.37 2.00 12.97
N ASP A 251 -10.62 1.90 13.41
CA ASP A 251 -11.18 0.64 13.94
C ASP A 251 -11.35 -0.41 12.83
N ALA A 252 -11.80 -0.02 11.63
CA ALA A 252 -11.92 -0.93 10.50
C ALA A 252 -10.55 -1.39 9.99
N ILE A 253 -9.54 -0.51 10.00
CA ILE A 253 -8.14 -0.87 9.69
C ILE A 253 -7.61 -1.87 10.73
N LYS A 254 -7.80 -1.58 12.01
CA LYS A 254 -7.38 -2.46 13.11
C LYS A 254 -8.02 -3.84 13.00
N GLU A 255 -9.32 -3.90 12.79
CA GLU A 255 -10.07 -5.15 12.62
C GLU A 255 -9.56 -5.95 11.41
N ALA A 256 -9.30 -5.29 10.27
CA ALA A 256 -8.76 -5.92 9.08
C ALA A 256 -7.36 -6.52 9.30
N LEU A 257 -6.49 -5.80 10.01
CA LEU A 257 -5.14 -6.28 10.37
C LEU A 257 -5.22 -7.54 11.25
N PHE A 258 -6.03 -7.53 12.32
CA PHE A 258 -6.22 -8.70 13.17
C PHE A 258 -6.89 -9.87 12.41
N ALA A 259 -7.75 -9.57 11.45
CA ALA A 259 -8.33 -10.58 10.55
C ALA A 259 -7.39 -11.00 9.41
N ARG A 260 -6.16 -10.48 9.32
CA ARG A 260 -5.11 -10.79 8.34
C ARG A 260 -5.53 -10.48 6.90
N ARG A 261 -6.45 -9.54 6.73
CA ARG A 261 -6.91 -9.07 5.42
C ARG A 261 -5.93 -8.03 4.88
N THR A 262 -4.76 -8.52 4.47
CA THR A 262 -3.65 -7.71 3.99
C THR A 262 -3.00 -8.33 2.76
N ALA A 263 -2.36 -7.49 1.95
CA ALA A 263 -1.43 -7.86 0.90
C ALA A 263 -0.30 -6.84 0.84
N VAL A 264 0.79 -7.19 0.19
CA VAL A 264 2.02 -6.41 0.08
C VAL A 264 2.16 -5.89 -1.34
N TYR A 265 2.34 -4.58 -1.52
CA TYR A 265 2.66 -3.96 -2.80
C TYR A 265 4.03 -3.28 -2.71
N SER A 266 5.00 -3.73 -3.49
CA SER A 266 6.36 -3.18 -3.53
C SER A 266 6.96 -3.26 -4.92
N GLY A 267 7.37 -2.14 -5.47
CA GLY A 267 7.84 -2.03 -6.85
C GLY A 267 6.77 -2.50 -7.83
N THR A 268 6.99 -3.63 -8.48
CA THR A 268 6.00 -4.25 -9.39
C THR A 268 5.38 -5.52 -8.82
N LEU A 269 5.75 -5.92 -7.59
CA LEU A 269 5.27 -7.14 -6.96
C LEU A 269 4.02 -6.88 -6.12
N LEU A 270 3.05 -7.77 -6.24
CA LEU A 270 1.93 -7.90 -5.31
C LEU A 270 2.03 -9.28 -4.64
N ILE A 271 2.09 -9.32 -3.30
CA ILE A 271 2.29 -10.54 -2.52
C ILE A 271 1.14 -10.67 -1.52
N GLY A 272 0.51 -11.83 -1.44
CA GLY A 272 -0.59 -12.04 -0.51
C GLY A 272 -1.31 -13.37 -0.70
N ARG A 273 -2.35 -13.60 0.07
CA ARG A 273 -3.21 -14.77 -0.09
C ARG A 273 -3.99 -14.68 -1.39
N GLU A 274 -4.17 -15.81 -2.05
CA GLU A 274 -4.88 -15.93 -3.33
C GLU A 274 -6.28 -15.30 -3.26
N GLU A 275 -6.99 -15.49 -2.15
CA GLU A 275 -8.33 -14.93 -1.92
C GLU A 275 -8.42 -13.40 -2.04
N PHE A 276 -7.29 -12.68 -1.89
CA PHE A 276 -7.20 -11.23 -2.07
C PHE A 276 -6.58 -10.87 -3.42
N LEU A 277 -5.57 -11.60 -3.89
CA LEU A 277 -4.89 -11.28 -5.14
C LEU A 277 -5.76 -11.55 -6.37
N GLN A 278 -6.53 -12.63 -6.36
CA GLN A 278 -7.41 -12.99 -7.47
C GLN A 278 -8.47 -11.89 -7.76
N PRO A 279 -9.26 -11.40 -6.77
CA PRO A 279 -10.21 -10.33 -7.04
C PRO A 279 -9.55 -8.98 -7.41
N ILE A 280 -8.34 -8.68 -6.92
CA ILE A 280 -7.61 -7.49 -7.37
C ILE A 280 -7.31 -7.61 -8.87
N PHE A 281 -6.78 -8.75 -9.33
CA PHE A 281 -6.49 -8.97 -10.74
C PHE A 281 -7.75 -8.88 -11.60
N GLU A 282 -8.81 -9.61 -11.23
CA GLU A 282 -10.08 -9.66 -11.97
C GLU A 282 -10.75 -8.28 -12.10
N ARG A 283 -10.62 -7.44 -11.09
CA ARG A 283 -11.17 -6.07 -11.10
C ARG A 283 -10.27 -5.07 -11.78
N SER A 284 -8.98 -5.37 -11.90
CA SER A 284 -8.01 -4.52 -12.60
C SER A 284 -8.02 -4.73 -14.11
N VAL A 285 -8.26 -5.98 -14.58
CA VAL A 285 -8.06 -6.35 -15.98
C VAL A 285 -9.40 -6.57 -16.67
N ARG A 286 -9.69 -5.75 -17.69
CA ARG A 286 -10.90 -5.83 -18.50
C ARG A 286 -10.59 -6.31 -19.92
N VAL A 287 -11.37 -7.28 -20.39
CA VAL A 287 -11.39 -7.69 -21.79
C VAL A 287 -12.29 -6.72 -22.57
N LEU A 288 -11.70 -5.78 -23.32
CA LEU A 288 -12.45 -4.79 -24.11
C LEU A 288 -12.98 -5.35 -25.43
N THR A 289 -12.32 -6.37 -25.98
CA THR A 289 -12.73 -7.05 -27.21
C THR A 289 -13.13 -8.49 -26.88
N PRO A 290 -14.35 -8.73 -26.38
CA PRO A 290 -14.76 -10.05 -25.89
C PRO A 290 -14.99 -11.08 -27.00
N HIS A 291 -14.92 -10.67 -28.28
CA HIS A 291 -15.12 -11.53 -29.44
C HIS A 291 -14.20 -11.12 -30.58
N VAL A 292 -13.44 -12.08 -31.12
CA VAL A 292 -12.54 -11.89 -32.26
C VAL A 292 -12.78 -12.95 -33.33
N GLN A 293 -12.43 -12.64 -34.59
CA GLN A 293 -12.49 -13.58 -35.71
C GLN A 293 -11.08 -13.89 -36.19
N VAL A 294 -10.75 -15.17 -36.36
CA VAL A 294 -9.48 -15.65 -36.88
C VAL A 294 -9.73 -16.44 -38.15
N ARG A 295 -9.18 -15.97 -39.29
CA ARG A 295 -9.30 -16.63 -40.59
C ARG A 295 -8.05 -17.47 -40.89
N GLY A 296 -8.23 -18.78 -41.05
CA GLY A 296 -7.15 -19.73 -41.31
C GLY A 296 -6.00 -19.59 -40.32
N THR A 297 -4.78 -19.39 -40.83
CA THR A 297 -3.57 -19.14 -40.02
C THR A 297 -3.34 -17.65 -39.70
N GLY A 298 -4.36 -16.81 -39.93
CA GLY A 298 -4.30 -15.37 -39.66
C GLY A 298 -4.24 -15.03 -38.18
N ARG A 299 -4.26 -13.72 -37.89
CA ARG A 299 -4.16 -13.17 -36.53
C ARG A 299 -5.35 -12.29 -36.23
N ALA A 300 -5.76 -12.31 -34.97
CA ALA A 300 -6.67 -11.35 -34.37
C ALA A 300 -6.09 -10.87 -33.04
N TYR A 301 -6.66 -9.80 -32.46
CA TYR A 301 -6.15 -9.19 -31.24
C TYR A 301 -7.30 -8.97 -30.26
N VAL A 302 -7.16 -9.54 -29.06
CA VAL A 302 -8.02 -9.25 -27.92
C VAL A 302 -7.41 -8.08 -27.16
N GLN A 303 -8.18 -7.02 -26.96
CA GLN A 303 -7.75 -5.86 -26.19
C GLN A 303 -7.99 -6.13 -24.70
N LEU A 304 -6.91 -6.07 -23.89
CA LEU A 304 -6.95 -6.15 -22.44
C LEU A 304 -6.57 -4.78 -21.89
N HIS A 305 -7.42 -4.20 -21.05
CA HIS A 305 -7.17 -2.93 -20.39
C HIS A 305 -6.91 -3.13 -18.91
N ASN A 306 -5.86 -2.52 -18.40
CA ASN A 306 -5.55 -2.47 -16.98
C ASN A 306 -6.03 -1.15 -16.38
N GLU A 307 -7.04 -1.19 -15.51
CA GLU A 307 -7.62 -0.01 -14.85
C GLU A 307 -6.85 0.43 -13.59
N SER A 308 -5.87 -0.39 -13.16
CA SER A 308 -5.09 -0.14 -11.93
C SER A 308 -3.71 0.47 -12.20
N ASP A 309 -3.05 0.90 -11.13
CA ASP A 309 -1.64 1.32 -11.16
C ASP A 309 -0.66 0.14 -10.93
N LEU A 310 -1.17 -1.10 -10.79
CA LEU A 310 -0.36 -2.30 -10.74
C LEU A 310 -0.04 -2.78 -12.17
N PRO A 311 1.21 -2.91 -12.59
CA PRO A 311 1.51 -3.57 -13.86
C PRO A 311 1.34 -5.09 -13.71
N TYR A 312 0.97 -5.78 -14.80
CA TYR A 312 0.87 -7.25 -14.80
C TYR A 312 1.75 -7.86 -15.89
N THR A 313 2.39 -8.99 -15.57
CA THR A 313 3.12 -9.82 -16.53
C THR A 313 2.43 -11.18 -16.58
N LEU A 314 1.74 -11.45 -17.71
CA LEU A 314 0.96 -12.65 -17.93
C LEU A 314 1.74 -13.63 -18.81
N HIS A 315 1.71 -14.89 -18.44
CA HIS A 315 2.18 -16.01 -19.26
C HIS A 315 0.99 -16.90 -19.64
N PRO A 316 0.39 -16.67 -20.81
CA PRO A 316 -0.72 -17.48 -21.31
C PRO A 316 -0.32 -18.94 -21.54
N ALA A 317 -1.22 -19.87 -21.26
CA ALA A 317 -1.03 -21.29 -21.58
C ALA A 317 -0.93 -21.49 -23.10
N THR A 318 -0.08 -22.44 -23.52
CA THR A 318 0.26 -22.67 -24.94
C THR A 318 -0.43 -23.89 -25.57
N GLY A 319 -1.23 -24.63 -24.80
CA GLY A 319 -1.73 -25.95 -25.16
C GLY A 319 -2.99 -26.02 -26.05
N ASP A 320 -3.45 -24.90 -26.64
CA ASP A 320 -4.64 -24.92 -27.51
C ASP A 320 -4.34 -25.57 -28.87
N ALA A 321 -5.24 -26.45 -29.33
CA ALA A 321 -5.05 -27.20 -30.56
C ALA A 321 -5.17 -26.37 -31.84
N ASP A 322 -6.07 -25.36 -31.83
CA ASP A 322 -6.41 -24.56 -33.00
C ASP A 322 -5.85 -23.13 -32.97
N LEU A 323 -5.43 -22.69 -31.78
CA LEU A 323 -4.97 -21.32 -31.54
C LEU A 323 -3.57 -21.31 -30.95
N GLN A 324 -2.84 -20.24 -31.23
CA GLN A 324 -1.57 -19.91 -30.65
C GLN A 324 -1.64 -18.55 -29.96
N PHE A 325 -1.11 -18.48 -28.74
CA PHE A 325 -1.00 -17.28 -27.93
C PHE A 325 0.49 -16.90 -27.75
N PRO A 326 0.79 -15.62 -27.40
CA PRO A 326 2.15 -15.21 -27.07
C PRO A 326 2.63 -15.91 -25.78
N ARG A 327 3.94 -16.08 -25.63
CA ARG A 327 4.52 -16.65 -24.40
C ARG A 327 4.43 -15.72 -23.21
N GLU A 328 4.48 -14.41 -23.46
CA GLU A 328 4.41 -13.35 -22.47
C GLU A 328 3.56 -12.21 -23.00
N LEU A 329 2.76 -11.63 -22.14
CA LEU A 329 2.04 -10.37 -22.36
C LEU A 329 2.26 -9.44 -21.17
N ARG A 330 2.85 -8.28 -21.42
CA ARG A 330 2.95 -7.20 -20.44
C ARG A 330 1.75 -6.30 -20.55
N LEU A 331 1.11 -6.05 -19.42
CA LEU A 331 -0.05 -5.17 -19.29
C LEU A 331 0.30 -4.02 -18.32
N PRO A 332 0.84 -2.91 -18.83
CA PRO A 332 1.27 -1.80 -17.98
C PRO A 332 0.10 -1.15 -17.24
N ALA A 333 0.41 -0.47 -16.15
CA ALA A 333 -0.54 0.31 -15.35
C ALA A 333 -1.31 1.31 -16.20
N GLY A 334 -2.64 1.34 -16.09
CA GLY A 334 -3.52 2.29 -16.79
C GLY A 334 -3.49 2.19 -18.32
N ARG A 335 -3.05 1.04 -18.90
CA ARG A 335 -2.86 0.88 -20.35
C ARG A 335 -3.60 -0.32 -20.92
N THR A 336 -3.79 -0.28 -22.25
CA THR A 336 -4.34 -1.38 -23.03
C THR A 336 -3.20 -2.13 -23.72
N ALA A 337 -3.19 -3.47 -23.60
CA ALA A 337 -2.31 -4.35 -24.36
C ALA A 337 -3.13 -5.21 -25.33
N LEU A 338 -2.46 -5.68 -26.38
CA LEU A 338 -3.05 -6.53 -27.41
C LEU A 338 -2.59 -7.98 -27.22
N LEU A 339 -3.49 -8.85 -26.81
CA LEU A 339 -3.26 -10.30 -26.80
C LEU A 339 -3.44 -10.85 -28.22
N GLU A 340 -2.35 -11.26 -28.86
CA GLU A 340 -2.40 -11.87 -30.18
C GLU A 340 -3.04 -13.27 -30.08
N VAL A 341 -4.01 -13.53 -30.95
CA VAL A 341 -4.65 -14.83 -31.16
C VAL A 341 -4.39 -15.25 -32.60
N LYS A 342 -3.58 -16.27 -32.82
CA LYS A 342 -3.21 -16.76 -34.15
C LYS A 342 -3.79 -18.14 -34.42
N GLY A 343 -4.40 -18.35 -35.60
CA GLY A 343 -4.87 -19.66 -36.04
C GLY A 343 -3.73 -20.62 -36.37
N ARG A 344 -3.93 -21.92 -36.15
CA ARG A 344 -2.96 -22.97 -36.42
C ARG A 344 -3.25 -23.76 -37.72
N ALA A 345 -4.51 -23.71 -38.22
CA ALA A 345 -4.93 -24.46 -39.41
C ALA A 345 -5.81 -23.60 -40.33
N GLU A 346 -5.80 -23.93 -41.64
CA GLU A 346 -6.51 -23.14 -42.67
C GLU A 346 -8.01 -23.49 -42.79
N ASP A 347 -8.40 -24.67 -42.37
CA ASP A 347 -9.71 -25.29 -42.57
C ASP A 347 -10.63 -25.26 -41.34
N ARG A 348 -10.18 -24.67 -40.23
CA ARG A 348 -10.96 -24.62 -39.00
C ARG A 348 -12.11 -23.65 -39.13
N GLN A 349 -13.28 -24.05 -38.61
CA GLN A 349 -14.47 -23.19 -38.57
C GLN A 349 -15.28 -23.44 -37.28
N GLY A 350 -16.04 -22.44 -36.88
CA GLY A 350 -16.91 -22.50 -35.72
C GLY A 350 -16.62 -21.41 -34.68
N GLU A 351 -17.54 -21.25 -33.75
CA GLU A 351 -17.40 -20.32 -32.63
C GLU A 351 -17.19 -21.08 -31.33
N ARG A 352 -16.30 -20.60 -30.49
CA ARG A 352 -16.09 -21.14 -29.15
C ARG A 352 -15.67 -20.08 -28.14
N THR A 353 -16.01 -20.32 -26.90
CA THR A 353 -15.49 -19.55 -25.76
C THR A 353 -14.12 -20.11 -25.37
N ILE A 354 -13.14 -19.22 -25.32
CA ILE A 354 -11.80 -19.51 -24.82
C ILE A 354 -11.73 -19.12 -23.35
N ARG A 355 -11.32 -20.06 -22.51
CA ARG A 355 -10.86 -19.82 -21.14
C ARG A 355 -9.36 -20.01 -21.12
N LEU A 356 -8.65 -18.90 -21.35
CA LEU A 356 -7.21 -18.90 -21.48
C LEU A 356 -6.59 -18.85 -20.08
N ALA A 357 -6.06 -19.99 -19.62
CA ALA A 357 -5.31 -20.06 -18.39
C ALA A 357 -4.05 -19.19 -18.51
N CYS A 358 -3.79 -18.37 -17.50
CA CYS A 358 -2.64 -17.48 -17.43
C CYS A 358 -1.96 -17.59 -16.07
N THR A 359 -0.63 -17.48 -16.07
CA THR A 359 0.16 -17.28 -14.86
C THR A 359 0.54 -15.80 -14.79
N VAL A 360 0.23 -15.13 -13.68
CA VAL A 360 0.58 -13.71 -13.44
C VAL A 360 1.84 -13.68 -12.58
N THR A 361 3.02 -13.56 -13.23
CA THR A 361 4.31 -13.84 -12.60
C THR A 361 4.75 -12.87 -11.53
N ASN A 362 4.19 -11.67 -11.51
CA ASN A 362 4.48 -10.65 -10.49
C ASN A 362 3.41 -10.56 -9.38
N LEU A 363 2.47 -11.51 -9.32
CA LEU A 363 1.55 -11.72 -8.21
C LEU A 363 1.94 -13.02 -7.49
N LEU A 364 2.45 -12.95 -6.26
CA LEU A 364 2.95 -14.11 -5.54
C LEU A 364 1.97 -14.54 -4.44
N VAL A 365 1.40 -15.74 -4.58
CA VAL A 365 0.50 -16.35 -3.59
C VAL A 365 1.25 -17.16 -2.54
N ARG A 366 2.46 -17.61 -2.86
CA ARG A 366 3.48 -18.21 -1.97
C ARG A 366 4.87 -17.79 -2.44
N PRO A 367 5.91 -17.99 -1.64
CA PRO A 367 7.28 -17.77 -2.10
C PRO A 367 7.55 -18.48 -3.43
N ARG A 368 7.86 -17.71 -4.49
CA ARG A 368 8.13 -18.18 -5.87
C ARG A 368 6.93 -18.85 -6.58
N GLU A 369 5.75 -18.83 -6.00
CA GLU A 369 4.53 -19.38 -6.63
C GLU A 369 3.63 -18.23 -7.06
N PRO A 370 3.48 -18.00 -8.37
CA PRO A 370 2.65 -16.93 -8.91
C PRO A 370 1.17 -17.27 -8.91
N LEU A 371 0.34 -16.23 -9.04
CA LEU A 371 -1.11 -16.39 -9.21
C LEU A 371 -1.43 -17.06 -10.55
N HIS A 372 -2.33 -18.06 -10.53
CA HIS A 372 -2.96 -18.64 -11.71
C HIS A 372 -4.37 -18.09 -11.88
N THR A 373 -4.72 -17.68 -13.09
CA THR A 373 -6.01 -17.08 -13.41
C THR A 373 -6.46 -17.44 -14.83
N GLU A 374 -7.65 -17.03 -15.23
CA GLU A 374 -8.19 -17.25 -16.58
C GLU A 374 -8.67 -15.93 -17.19
N LEU A 375 -8.48 -15.81 -18.51
CA LEU A 375 -9.09 -14.77 -19.33
C LEU A 375 -10.16 -15.41 -20.22
N GLU A 376 -11.39 -14.87 -20.21
CA GLU A 376 -12.49 -15.38 -21.01
C GLU A 376 -12.81 -14.45 -22.19
N PHE A 377 -12.86 -15.01 -23.42
CA PHE A 377 -13.29 -14.31 -24.63
C PHE A 377 -13.76 -15.32 -25.69
N LYS A 378 -14.47 -14.85 -26.72
CA LYS A 378 -14.96 -15.69 -27.82
C LYS A 378 -14.08 -15.57 -29.04
N VAL A 379 -13.93 -16.68 -29.75
CA VAL A 379 -13.23 -16.75 -31.04
C VAL A 379 -14.12 -17.43 -32.06
N THR A 380 -14.37 -16.75 -33.19
CA THR A 380 -14.92 -17.37 -34.39
C THR A 380 -13.78 -17.73 -35.33
N LEU A 381 -13.61 -19.02 -35.59
CA LEU A 381 -12.68 -19.55 -36.58
C LEU A 381 -13.38 -19.54 -37.95
N LEU A 382 -12.72 -19.01 -38.96
CA LEU A 382 -13.17 -18.96 -40.34
C LEU A 382 -12.11 -19.67 -41.22
N PRO A 383 -12.51 -20.49 -42.20
CA PRO A 383 -11.57 -21.05 -43.16
C PRO A 383 -10.92 -19.93 -43.97
N LYS A 384 -9.77 -20.25 -44.59
CA LYS A 384 -9.02 -19.31 -45.44
C LYS A 384 -9.82 -18.84 -46.63
#